data_29113073bc461d05a8f6766f72512acb
#
_entry.id   29113073bc461d05a8f6766f72512acb
#
_cell.length_a   1.000
_cell.length_b   1.000
_cell.length_c   1.000
_cell.angle_alpha   90.00
_cell.angle_beta   90.00
_cell.angle_gamma   90.00
#
_symmetry.space_group_name_H-M   'P 1'
#
loop_
_entity.id
_entity.type
_entity.pdbx_description
1 polymer ?
#
loop_
_entity_poly.entity_id
_entity_poly.type
_entity_poly.pdbx_seq_one_letter_code
_entity_poly.pdbx_strand_id
1 'polypeptide(L)'
;PVLQATQGGSLLREQHLTTTRQIVVASRDLAQTDPRFVFARHHWRTDNHLAALGLIEAGLGWGWQPRALVQPRIAAGSLVEMPFENLSNGVALWVDVVWSKERPLGLGARRFVQLIAQQGDPGAAA
;
A
#
# COMPACT_ATOMS: atom_id res chain seq x y z
N PRO A 1 -16.27 -2.74 -13.59
CA PRO A 1 -16.83 -2.09 -14.79
C PRO A 1 -16.27 -0.68 -14.99
N VAL A 2 -16.37 0.22 -14.01
CA VAL A 2 -15.85 1.61 -14.17
C VAL A 2 -14.33 1.63 -14.25
N LEU A 3 -13.64 0.79 -13.47
CA LEU A 3 -12.16 0.72 -13.48
C LEU A 3 -11.60 0.04 -14.74
N GLN A 4 -12.37 -0.83 -15.38
CA GLN A 4 -12.00 -1.46 -16.66
C GLN A 4 -12.17 -0.52 -17.86
N ALA A 5 -13.12 0.42 -17.78
CA ALA A 5 -13.36 1.40 -18.84
C ALA A 5 -12.20 2.39 -19.02
N THR A 6 -11.33 2.54 -18.02
CA THR A 6 -10.17 3.44 -18.06
C THR A 6 -8.95 2.87 -18.78
N GLN A 7 -8.98 1.62 -19.22
CA GLN A 7 -7.94 1.05 -20.09
C GLN A 7 -7.88 1.74 -21.47
N GLY A 8 -8.86 2.60 -21.79
CA GLY A 8 -8.93 3.39 -23.01
C GLY A 8 -8.26 4.76 -22.97
N GLY A 9 -7.39 5.05 -21.99
CA GLY A 9 -6.59 6.29 -21.97
C GLY A 9 -7.18 7.47 -21.20
N SER A 10 -8.30 7.31 -20.52
CA SER A 10 -8.85 8.33 -19.61
C SER A 10 -8.23 8.17 -18.22
N LEU A 11 -7.65 9.25 -17.69
CA LEU A 11 -7.13 9.28 -16.33
C LEU A 11 -8.28 9.18 -15.29
N LEU A 12 -8.05 8.42 -14.23
CA LEU A 12 -8.98 8.32 -13.12
C LEU A 12 -8.91 9.56 -12.24
N ARG A 13 -10.03 9.92 -11.65
CA ARG A 13 -10.09 10.88 -10.56
C ARG A 13 -10.47 10.17 -9.27
N GLU A 14 -10.03 10.71 -8.15
CA GLU A 14 -10.34 10.20 -6.81
C GLU A 14 -11.85 9.94 -6.61
N GLN A 15 -12.70 10.81 -7.15
CA GLN A 15 -14.17 10.66 -7.07
C GLN A 15 -14.68 9.34 -7.65
N HIS A 16 -14.00 8.74 -8.63
CA HIS A 16 -14.39 7.45 -9.21
C HIS A 16 -14.18 6.29 -8.24
N LEU A 17 -13.30 6.47 -7.25
CA LEU A 17 -13.01 5.46 -6.24
C LEU A 17 -14.10 5.36 -5.16
N THR A 18 -14.87 6.42 -4.95
CA THR A 18 -15.88 6.50 -3.87
C THR A 18 -17.00 5.49 -4.02
N THR A 19 -17.33 5.10 -5.25
CA THR A 19 -18.43 4.18 -5.59
C THR A 19 -17.99 2.73 -5.82
N THR A 20 -16.68 2.49 -5.83
CA THR A 20 -16.11 1.16 -6.04
C THR A 20 -15.59 0.60 -4.71
N ARG A 21 -15.60 -0.74 -4.56
CA ARG A 21 -15.17 -1.37 -3.31
C ARG A 21 -13.68 -1.22 -3.11
N GLN A 22 -13.30 -0.75 -1.93
CA GLN A 22 -11.91 -0.69 -1.49
C GLN A 22 -11.58 -1.85 -0.56
N ILE A 23 -10.40 -2.43 -0.72
CA ILE A 23 -9.81 -3.40 0.20
C ILE A 23 -8.78 -2.63 1.05
N VAL A 24 -9.09 -2.44 2.32
CA VAL A 24 -8.28 -1.66 3.27
C VAL A 24 -7.46 -2.59 4.13
N VAL A 25 -6.16 -2.40 4.14
CA VAL A 25 -5.29 -3.03 5.15
C VAL A 25 -5.30 -2.12 6.38
N ALA A 26 -5.81 -2.63 7.47
CA ALA A 26 -6.03 -1.87 8.68
C ALA A 26 -5.46 -2.59 9.89
N SER A 27 -5.03 -1.83 10.90
CA SER A 27 -4.73 -2.40 12.21
C SER A 27 -5.97 -3.09 12.79
N ARG A 28 -5.76 -4.12 13.62
CA ARG A 28 -6.82 -4.71 14.44
C ARG A 28 -7.39 -3.69 15.42
N ASP A 29 -6.57 -2.75 15.84
CA ASP A 29 -7.03 -1.57 16.56
C ASP A 29 -7.52 -0.53 15.55
N LEU A 30 -8.82 -0.31 15.53
CA LEU A 30 -9.48 0.60 14.58
C LEU A 30 -9.03 2.06 14.75
N ALA A 31 -8.60 2.45 15.96
CA ALA A 31 -8.08 3.78 16.22
C ALA A 31 -6.74 4.07 15.50
N GLN A 32 -6.02 3.03 15.12
CA GLN A 32 -4.72 3.14 14.43
C GLN A 32 -4.82 3.09 12.90
N THR A 33 -6.03 2.96 12.34
CA THR A 33 -6.21 3.00 10.89
C THR A 33 -6.20 4.45 10.43
N ASP A 34 -5.28 4.79 9.54
CA ASP A 34 -5.21 6.14 8.98
C ASP A 34 -6.38 6.39 8.01
N PRO A 35 -7.32 7.28 8.36
CA PRO A 35 -8.49 7.55 7.52
C PRO A 35 -8.14 8.18 6.17
N ARG A 36 -6.95 8.77 6.02
CA ARG A 36 -6.51 9.41 4.77
C ARG A 36 -6.41 8.43 3.60
N PHE A 37 -6.31 7.13 3.87
CA PHE A 37 -6.23 6.10 2.83
C PHE A 37 -7.56 5.38 2.58
N VAL A 38 -8.67 5.82 3.19
CA VAL A 38 -9.99 5.24 3.01
C VAL A 38 -10.85 6.21 2.20
N PHE A 39 -11.00 5.95 0.90
CA PHE A 39 -11.76 6.80 -0.02
C PHE A 39 -13.15 6.27 -0.31
N ALA A 40 -13.30 4.94 -0.37
CA ALA A 40 -14.56 4.32 -0.77
C ALA A 40 -15.56 4.26 0.38
N ARG A 41 -16.84 4.50 0.05
CA ARG A 41 -17.96 4.32 0.98
C ARG A 41 -18.13 2.85 1.38
N HIS A 42 -17.90 1.94 0.43
CA HIS A 42 -17.93 0.50 0.64
C HIS A 42 -16.52 -0.05 0.68
N HIS A 43 -16.11 -0.56 1.81
CA HIS A 43 -14.79 -1.16 1.96
C HIS A 43 -14.82 -2.42 2.80
N TRP A 44 -13.94 -3.35 2.44
CA TRP A 44 -13.61 -4.49 3.27
C TRP A 44 -12.28 -4.24 3.97
N ARG A 45 -12.14 -4.79 5.15
CA ARG A 45 -10.94 -4.63 5.99
C ARG A 45 -10.24 -5.96 6.16
N THR A 46 -8.91 -5.93 6.12
CA THR A 46 -8.04 -7.06 6.46
C THR A 46 -6.84 -6.52 7.23
N ASP A 47 -6.25 -7.32 8.06
CA ASP A 47 -5.02 -7.00 8.79
C ASP A 47 -3.75 -7.48 8.08
N ASN A 48 -3.88 -7.96 6.85
CA ASN A 48 -2.80 -8.59 6.12
C ASN A 48 -2.75 -8.13 4.65
N HIS A 49 -1.58 -7.63 4.22
CA HIS A 49 -1.38 -7.20 2.84
C HIS A 49 -1.53 -8.34 1.81
N LEU A 50 -1.12 -9.57 2.14
CA LEU A 50 -1.24 -10.70 1.21
C LEU A 50 -2.70 -11.11 1.03
N ALA A 51 -3.50 -11.07 2.10
CA ALA A 51 -4.94 -11.31 2.00
C ALA A 51 -5.64 -10.23 1.17
N ALA A 52 -5.31 -8.95 1.42
CA ALA A 52 -5.82 -7.84 0.61
C ALA A 52 -5.46 -8.01 -0.87
N LEU A 53 -4.21 -8.38 -1.15
CA LEU A 53 -3.71 -8.59 -2.49
C LEU A 53 -4.47 -9.71 -3.21
N GLY A 54 -4.73 -10.84 -2.54
CA GLY A 54 -5.53 -11.94 -3.10
C GLY A 54 -6.96 -11.52 -3.45
N LEU A 55 -7.59 -10.68 -2.61
CA LEU A 55 -8.92 -10.13 -2.87
C LEU A 55 -8.93 -9.18 -4.09
N ILE A 56 -7.87 -8.38 -4.24
CA ILE A 56 -7.71 -7.46 -5.38
C ILE A 56 -7.48 -8.27 -6.67
N GLU A 57 -6.61 -9.28 -6.66
CA GLU A 57 -6.36 -10.16 -7.81
C GLU A 57 -7.61 -10.93 -8.22
N ALA A 58 -8.46 -11.30 -7.26
CA ALA A 58 -9.75 -11.92 -7.53
C ALA A 58 -10.79 -10.94 -8.11
N GLY A 59 -10.44 -9.67 -8.33
CA GLY A 59 -11.33 -8.66 -8.90
C GLY A 59 -12.41 -8.14 -7.94
N LEU A 60 -12.24 -8.37 -6.63
CA LEU A 60 -13.23 -7.99 -5.63
C LEU A 60 -13.17 -6.51 -5.23
N GLY A 61 -12.10 -5.80 -5.62
CA GLY A 61 -11.94 -4.38 -5.33
C GLY A 61 -10.57 -3.85 -5.72
N TRP A 62 -10.24 -2.69 -5.21
CA TRP A 62 -8.95 -2.01 -5.34
C TRP A 62 -8.38 -1.68 -3.95
N GLY A 63 -7.11 -1.36 -3.86
CA GLY A 63 -6.50 -0.98 -2.57
C GLY A 63 -5.10 -0.43 -2.70
N TRP A 64 -4.64 0.20 -1.64
CA TRP A 64 -3.25 0.62 -1.48
C TRP A 64 -2.40 -0.58 -1.06
N GLN A 65 -1.32 -0.80 -1.77
CA GLN A 65 -0.43 -1.92 -1.52
C GLN A 65 1.03 -1.48 -1.62
N PRO A 66 1.93 -2.09 -0.84
CA PRO A 66 3.37 -1.83 -0.99
C PRO A 66 3.84 -2.15 -2.41
N ARG A 67 4.58 -1.23 -3.02
CA ARG A 67 5.08 -1.37 -4.39
C ARG A 67 5.85 -2.69 -4.59
N ALA A 68 6.68 -3.08 -3.62
CA ALA A 68 7.44 -4.33 -3.69
C ALA A 68 6.56 -5.59 -3.81
N LEU A 69 5.34 -5.58 -3.24
CA LEU A 69 4.41 -6.70 -3.34
C LEU A 69 3.67 -6.75 -4.68
N VAL A 70 3.36 -5.59 -5.25
CA VAL A 70 2.53 -5.53 -6.47
C VAL A 70 3.35 -5.55 -7.76
N GLN A 71 4.61 -5.11 -7.72
CA GLN A 71 5.45 -5.00 -8.90
C GLN A 71 5.53 -6.30 -9.73
N PRO A 72 5.78 -7.48 -9.13
CA PRO A 72 5.81 -8.74 -9.90
C PRO A 72 4.47 -9.08 -10.55
N ARG A 73 3.36 -8.72 -9.91
CA ARG A 73 2.00 -9.00 -10.39
C ARG A 73 1.57 -8.05 -11.50
N ILE A 74 2.00 -6.79 -11.42
CA ILE A 74 1.83 -5.81 -12.50
C ILE A 74 2.63 -6.27 -13.72
N ALA A 75 3.88 -6.70 -13.54
CA ALA A 75 4.71 -7.23 -14.62
C ALA A 75 4.12 -8.49 -15.26
N ALA A 76 3.47 -9.35 -14.46
CA ALA A 76 2.76 -10.54 -14.94
C ALA A 76 1.38 -10.23 -15.57
N GLY A 77 0.88 -9.00 -15.46
CA GLY A 77 -0.42 -8.60 -16.00
C GLY A 77 -1.63 -9.01 -15.16
N SER A 78 -1.44 -9.55 -13.94
CA SER A 78 -2.54 -9.89 -13.04
C SER A 78 -3.09 -8.70 -12.26
N LEU A 79 -2.30 -7.63 -12.16
CA LEU A 79 -2.71 -6.35 -11.56
C LEU A 79 -2.41 -5.19 -12.49
N VAL A 80 -3.14 -4.10 -12.29
CA VAL A 80 -2.94 -2.83 -12.98
C VAL A 80 -2.79 -1.72 -11.97
N GLU A 81 -1.76 -0.89 -12.12
CA GLU A 81 -1.65 0.37 -11.39
C GLU A 81 -2.63 1.38 -11.99
N MET A 82 -3.46 1.98 -11.15
CA MET A 82 -4.46 2.95 -11.60
C MET A 82 -3.81 4.32 -11.79
N PRO A 83 -3.83 4.91 -13.00
CA PRO A 83 -3.33 6.24 -13.23
C PRO A 83 -4.34 7.29 -12.76
N PHE A 84 -3.90 8.21 -11.91
CA PHE A 84 -4.72 9.33 -11.42
C PHE A 84 -4.29 10.66 -12.04
N GLU A 85 -5.29 11.51 -12.33
CA GLU A 85 -5.07 12.86 -12.82
C GLU A 85 -4.72 13.82 -11.66
N ASN A 86 -5.34 13.63 -10.50
CA ASN A 86 -5.32 14.57 -9.37
C ASN A 86 -4.75 13.97 -8.07
N LEU A 87 -4.15 12.79 -8.13
CA LEU A 87 -3.60 12.09 -6.98
C LEU A 87 -2.29 11.40 -7.34
N SER A 88 -1.31 11.49 -6.48
CA SER A 88 -0.07 10.73 -6.64
C SER A 88 -0.25 9.28 -6.20
N ASN A 89 0.20 8.34 -7.03
CA ASN A 89 0.25 6.92 -6.66
C ASN A 89 1.40 6.58 -5.71
N GLY A 90 2.36 7.48 -5.56
CA GLY A 90 3.51 7.28 -4.69
C GLY A 90 3.35 8.02 -3.37
N VAL A 91 3.14 7.30 -2.29
CA VAL A 91 3.21 7.82 -0.93
C VAL A 91 4.39 7.18 -0.24
N ALA A 92 5.35 8.00 0.17
CA ALA A 92 6.44 7.55 1.03
C ALA A 92 5.91 7.46 2.46
N LEU A 93 6.04 6.28 3.05
CA LEU A 93 5.71 6.05 4.45
C LEU A 93 7.00 5.98 5.26
N TRP A 94 7.01 6.67 6.39
CA TRP A 94 8.09 6.52 7.35
C TRP A 94 7.98 5.16 8.04
N VAL A 95 9.11 4.49 8.16
CA VAL A 95 9.21 3.21 8.86
C VAL A 95 10.27 3.36 9.94
N ASP A 96 9.85 3.23 11.19
CA ASP A 96 10.72 3.29 12.35
C ASP A 96 11.15 1.88 12.77
N VAL A 97 12.42 1.73 13.08
CA VAL A 97 12.92 0.54 13.76
C VAL A 97 12.88 0.79 15.26
N VAL A 98 12.04 0.06 15.96
CA VAL A 98 11.87 0.21 17.41
C VAL A 98 12.29 -1.05 18.14
N TRP A 99 12.86 -0.88 19.34
CA TRP A 99 13.21 -1.98 20.22
C TRP A 99 13.00 -1.63 21.69
N SER A 100 12.92 -2.63 22.53
CA SER A 100 12.73 -2.44 23.97
C SER A 100 13.94 -1.77 24.63
N LYS A 101 13.68 -0.78 25.46
CA LYS A 101 14.72 -0.17 26.31
C LYS A 101 15.31 -1.15 27.33
N GLU A 102 14.48 -2.10 27.80
CA GLU A 102 14.86 -3.07 28.81
C GLU A 102 15.68 -4.26 28.24
N ARG A 103 15.59 -4.47 26.92
CA ARG A 103 16.29 -5.54 26.22
C ARG A 103 17.17 -4.95 25.12
N PRO A 104 18.46 -4.78 25.37
CA PRO A 104 19.39 -4.25 24.36
C PRO A 104 19.45 -5.18 23.14
N LEU A 105 19.63 -4.59 21.98
CA LEU A 105 19.80 -5.34 20.73
C LEU A 105 21.01 -6.28 20.81
N GLY A 106 20.81 -7.55 20.48
CA GLY A 106 21.88 -8.49 20.24
C GLY A 106 22.68 -8.13 18.98
N LEU A 107 23.84 -8.77 18.79
CA LEU A 107 24.77 -8.46 17.69
C LEU A 107 24.11 -8.52 16.31
N GLY A 108 23.31 -9.55 16.04
CA GLY A 108 22.60 -9.70 14.76
C GLY A 108 21.62 -8.57 14.50
N ALA A 109 20.82 -8.21 15.50
CA ALA A 109 19.85 -7.12 15.39
C ALA A 109 20.55 -5.76 15.21
N ARG A 110 21.66 -5.49 15.89
CA ARG A 110 22.47 -4.29 15.67
C ARG A 110 22.98 -4.21 14.23
N ARG A 111 23.48 -5.34 13.71
CA ARG A 111 23.96 -5.40 12.33
C ARG A 111 22.83 -5.14 11.33
N PHE A 112 21.65 -5.67 11.57
CA PHE A 112 20.47 -5.43 10.75
C PHE A 112 20.10 -3.93 10.72
N VAL A 113 20.04 -3.27 11.89
CA VAL A 113 19.75 -1.82 11.97
C VAL A 113 20.81 -1.01 11.22
N GLN A 114 22.10 -1.36 11.36
CA GLN A 114 23.18 -0.70 10.61
C GLN A 114 23.00 -0.84 9.09
N LEU A 115 22.64 -2.02 8.61
CA LEU A 115 22.42 -2.25 7.18
C LEU A 115 21.24 -1.45 6.64
N ILE A 116 20.14 -1.36 7.39
CA ILE A 116 18.98 -0.52 7.01
C ILE A 116 19.39 0.95 6.95
N ALA A 117 20.12 1.45 7.96
CA ALA A 117 20.56 2.83 8.01
C ALA A 117 21.54 3.20 6.87
N GLN A 118 22.31 2.22 6.37
CA GLN A 118 23.24 2.41 5.25
C GLN A 118 22.54 2.42 3.87
N GLN A 119 21.34 1.84 3.76
CA GLN A 119 20.63 1.80 2.47
C GLN A 119 20.08 3.18 2.07
N GLY A 120 20.09 4.16 2.97
CA GLY A 120 19.62 5.51 2.71
C GLY A 120 18.11 5.58 2.49
N ASP A 121 17.57 6.78 2.53
CA ASP A 121 16.20 7.06 2.13
C ASP A 121 16.15 7.08 0.59
N PRO A 122 15.46 6.13 -0.08
CA PRO A 122 15.31 6.17 -1.54
C PRO A 122 14.54 7.40 -2.04
N GLY A 123 13.91 8.16 -1.12
CA GLY A 123 13.27 9.44 -1.41
C GLY A 123 14.20 10.65 -1.37
N ALA A 124 15.40 10.53 -0.79
CA ALA A 124 16.36 11.65 -0.72
C ALA A 124 17.17 11.84 -2.01
N ALA A 125 17.01 10.97 -3.00
CA ALA A 125 17.71 11.01 -4.29
C ALA A 125 16.83 11.53 -5.45
N ALA A 126 15.73 12.19 -5.15
CA ALA A 126 14.88 12.84 -6.15
C ALA A 126 15.06 14.35 -6.15
#